data_2f9e7981d9b3b34886830e87648428f9
#
_entry.id   2f9e7981d9b3b34886830e87648428f9
#
_cell.length_a   1.000
_cell.length_b   1.000
_cell.length_c   1.000
_cell.angle_alpha   90.00
_cell.angle_beta   90.00
_cell.angle_gamma   90.00
#
_symmetry.space_group_name_H-M   'P 1'
#
loop_
_entity.id
_entity.type
_entity.pdbx_description
1 polymer ?
#
loop_
_entity_poly.entity_id
_entity_poly.type
_entity_poly.pdbx_seq_one_letter_code
_entity_poly.pdbx_strand_id
1 'polypeptide(L)'
;MTVLSRVCFVVLNAAYIDPAIVSLSSFFKYNDLPVIVFYEKGTDISRLKAALAGYEVDFREREFPDFPEHKTVGDKYFNLFCSRESMPCYAARIMAIEELREEYDFAINFDLDTLFFNTIEPLLQNIDALDPIEVYGVSERKNRDRWVRNLGVSDVIPGRYINTGFAIYGAEAEEITLAGYQQFLRDFSEHIYCPEQDYINHVSQQRIREISPAYNLMFTDENYTRISPVMVHFISSMKPWADTYPVDNADFYFHRYRVACESVRPYLSQKFNSQTSLARSGF
;
A
#
# COMPACT_ATOMS: atom_id res chain seq x y z
N MET A 1 16.19 11.39 25.39
CA MET A 1 15.50 10.47 24.49
C MET A 1 15.92 10.86 23.08
N THR A 2 16.49 9.95 22.32
CA THR A 2 16.78 10.17 20.91
C THR A 2 15.43 10.17 20.18
N VAL A 3 15.16 11.21 19.40
CA VAL A 3 13.94 11.24 18.56
C VAL A 3 14.18 10.25 17.42
N LEU A 4 13.34 9.22 17.32
CA LEU A 4 13.43 8.23 16.25
C LEU A 4 13.08 8.88 14.91
N SER A 5 13.92 8.66 13.91
CA SER A 5 13.72 9.17 12.55
C SER A 5 12.68 8.33 11.82
N ARG A 6 11.72 9.00 11.15
CA ARG A 6 10.60 8.36 10.47
C ARG A 6 10.37 8.98 9.12
N VAL A 7 10.00 8.14 8.16
CA VAL A 7 9.63 8.59 6.82
C VAL A 7 8.45 7.78 6.31
N CYS A 8 7.52 8.45 5.63
CA CYS A 8 6.54 7.75 4.82
C CYS A 8 7.12 7.49 3.42
N PHE A 9 6.73 6.39 2.79
CA PHE A 9 7.10 6.15 1.41
C PHE A 9 5.99 5.49 0.61
N VAL A 10 6.01 5.75 -0.67
CA VAL A 10 5.14 5.13 -1.65
C VAL A 10 5.93 4.75 -2.90
N VAL A 11 5.43 3.77 -3.63
CA VAL A 11 6.02 3.31 -4.90
C VAL A 11 4.97 3.45 -6.00
N LEU A 12 5.34 4.01 -7.13
CA LEU A 12 4.41 4.21 -8.24
C LEU A 12 5.04 4.00 -9.62
N ASN A 13 4.22 3.58 -10.55
CA ASN A 13 4.48 3.63 -11.99
C ASN A 13 3.53 4.64 -12.68
N ALA A 14 3.62 4.76 -14.00
CA ALA A 14 2.82 5.72 -14.77
C ALA A 14 1.29 5.56 -14.58
N ALA A 15 0.80 4.34 -14.32
CA ALA A 15 -0.63 4.07 -14.16
C ALA A 15 -1.21 4.64 -12.86
N TYR A 16 -0.36 4.90 -11.85
CA TYR A 16 -0.78 5.34 -10.53
C TYR A 16 -0.56 6.83 -10.23
N ILE A 17 -0.23 7.66 -11.23
CA ILE A 17 -0.03 9.12 -11.03
C ILE A 17 -1.29 9.80 -10.47
N ASP A 18 -2.46 9.57 -11.08
CA ASP A 18 -3.71 10.19 -10.65
C ASP A 18 -4.15 9.68 -9.25
N PRO A 19 -4.16 8.37 -8.96
CA PRO A 19 -4.37 7.88 -7.60
C PRO A 19 -3.38 8.44 -6.57
N ALA A 20 -2.09 8.55 -6.92
CA ALA A 20 -1.06 9.12 -6.05
C ALA A 20 -1.35 10.58 -5.68
N ILE A 21 -1.78 11.41 -6.63
CA ILE A 21 -2.18 12.79 -6.37
C ILE A 21 -3.29 12.85 -5.33
N VAL A 22 -4.32 12.01 -5.45
CA VAL A 22 -5.46 11.99 -4.52
C VAL A 22 -5.04 11.45 -3.14
N SER A 23 -4.35 10.32 -3.11
CA SER A 23 -3.92 9.66 -1.88
C SER A 23 -2.98 10.56 -1.07
N LEU A 24 -1.90 11.06 -1.68
CA LEU A 24 -0.91 11.92 -1.02
C LEU A 24 -1.49 13.26 -0.59
N SER A 25 -2.37 13.88 -1.40
CA SER A 25 -3.05 15.11 -0.98
C SER A 25 -3.95 14.87 0.23
N SER A 26 -4.60 13.70 0.30
CA SER A 26 -5.39 13.33 1.49
C SER A 26 -4.51 13.05 2.71
N PHE A 27 -3.33 12.44 2.51
CA PHE A 27 -2.36 12.20 3.57
C PHE A 27 -1.88 13.52 4.19
N PHE A 28 -1.38 14.45 3.39
CA PHE A 28 -0.86 15.74 3.86
C PHE A 28 -1.92 16.65 4.47
N LYS A 29 -3.19 16.40 4.23
CA LYS A 29 -4.27 17.14 4.92
C LYS A 29 -4.28 16.87 6.43
N TYR A 30 -3.79 15.71 6.86
CA TYR A 30 -3.88 15.26 8.26
C TYR A 30 -2.53 14.97 8.90
N ASN A 31 -1.46 14.87 8.12
CA ASN A 31 -0.15 14.45 8.58
C ASN A 31 0.93 15.43 8.10
N ASP A 32 1.90 15.67 8.98
CA ASP A 32 3.07 16.51 8.72
C ASP A 32 4.33 15.62 8.87
N LEU A 33 4.47 14.67 7.94
CA LEU A 33 5.58 13.73 7.90
C LEU A 33 6.22 13.79 6.51
N PRO A 34 7.56 13.68 6.42
CA PRO A 34 8.25 13.60 5.13
C PRO A 34 7.79 12.38 4.35
N VAL A 35 7.64 12.54 3.04
CA VAL A 35 7.27 11.44 2.15
C VAL A 35 8.33 11.27 1.07
N ILE A 36 8.78 10.02 0.87
CA ILE A 36 9.61 9.65 -0.28
C ILE A 36 8.74 8.94 -1.31
N VAL A 37 8.77 9.46 -2.53
CA VAL A 37 8.06 8.88 -3.68
C VAL A 37 9.07 8.18 -4.56
N PHE A 38 9.13 6.86 -4.50
CA PHE A 38 9.88 6.05 -5.45
C PHE A 38 9.05 5.89 -6.73
N TYR A 39 9.61 6.28 -7.87
CA TYR A 39 8.91 6.15 -9.14
C TYR A 39 9.78 5.51 -10.21
N GLU A 40 9.11 4.76 -11.09
CA GLU A 40 9.75 4.04 -12.18
C GLU A 40 10.44 4.99 -13.16
N LYS A 41 11.67 4.67 -13.53
CA LYS A 41 12.50 5.47 -14.45
C LYS A 41 11.75 5.77 -15.77
N GLY A 42 11.79 7.03 -16.15
CA GLY A 42 11.12 7.53 -17.35
C GLY A 42 9.64 7.86 -17.17
N THR A 43 9.07 7.69 -15.98
CA THR A 43 7.70 8.11 -15.67
C THR A 43 7.62 9.63 -15.55
N ASP A 44 6.71 10.28 -16.30
CA ASP A 44 6.45 11.71 -16.15
C ASP A 44 5.60 11.98 -14.90
N ILE A 45 6.25 12.49 -13.85
CA ILE A 45 5.62 12.87 -12.57
C ILE A 45 5.38 14.39 -12.43
N SER A 46 5.41 15.15 -13.51
CA SER A 46 5.27 16.61 -13.47
C SER A 46 3.98 17.08 -12.79
N ARG A 47 2.84 16.41 -13.07
CA ARG A 47 1.54 16.71 -12.45
C ARG A 47 1.54 16.39 -10.95
N LEU A 48 2.18 15.29 -10.56
CA LEU A 48 2.32 14.92 -9.14
C LEU A 48 3.17 15.92 -8.38
N LYS A 49 4.32 16.32 -8.94
CA LYS A 49 5.18 17.37 -8.37
C LYS A 49 4.43 18.69 -8.22
N ALA A 50 3.64 19.08 -9.23
CA ALA A 50 2.84 20.30 -9.17
C ALA A 50 1.74 20.23 -8.09
N ALA A 51 1.07 19.10 -7.94
CA ALA A 51 0.03 18.90 -6.93
C ALA A 51 0.57 18.92 -5.50
N LEU A 52 1.82 18.47 -5.32
CA LEU A 52 2.46 18.36 -4.00
C LEU A 52 3.44 19.50 -3.72
N ALA A 53 3.48 20.54 -4.56
CA ALA A 53 4.30 21.70 -4.33
C ALA A 53 3.93 22.39 -2.99
N GLY A 54 4.87 22.44 -2.06
CA GLY A 54 4.65 23.02 -0.73
C GLY A 54 4.60 21.99 0.40
N TYR A 55 4.62 20.70 0.09
CA TYR A 55 4.81 19.63 1.06
C TYR A 55 6.25 19.10 1.04
N GLU A 56 6.67 18.46 2.12
CA GLU A 56 7.99 17.83 2.23
C GLU A 56 7.98 16.47 1.52
N VAL A 57 8.35 16.48 0.23
CA VAL A 57 8.36 15.30 -0.62
C VAL A 57 9.71 15.17 -1.34
N ASP A 58 10.37 14.03 -1.14
CA ASP A 58 11.55 13.61 -1.90
C ASP A 58 11.12 12.66 -3.03
N PHE A 59 11.52 12.96 -4.27
CA PHE A 59 11.16 12.17 -5.45
C PHE A 59 12.38 11.41 -5.95
N ARG A 60 12.37 10.09 -5.74
CA ARG A 60 13.47 9.19 -6.11
C ARG A 60 13.14 8.37 -7.35
N GLU A 61 13.74 8.71 -8.49
CA GLU A 61 13.67 7.89 -9.70
C GLU A 61 14.50 6.62 -9.52
N ARG A 62 13.90 5.46 -9.82
CA ARG A 62 14.58 4.16 -9.72
C ARG A 62 14.24 3.29 -10.92
N GLU A 63 15.17 2.43 -11.30
CA GLU A 63 14.91 1.33 -12.21
C GLU A 63 14.25 0.21 -11.38
N PHE A 64 12.99 -0.13 -11.71
CA PHE A 64 12.26 -1.12 -10.94
C PHE A 64 12.70 -2.53 -11.33
N PRO A 65 13.01 -3.39 -10.35
CA PRO A 65 13.46 -4.75 -10.64
C PRO A 65 12.36 -5.58 -11.31
N ASP A 66 12.65 -6.17 -12.47
CA ASP A 66 11.77 -7.14 -13.15
C ASP A 66 12.44 -8.52 -13.06
N PHE A 67 11.93 -9.37 -12.19
CA PHE A 67 12.44 -10.73 -12.07
C PHE A 67 11.70 -11.66 -13.02
N PRO A 68 12.41 -12.56 -13.73
CA PRO A 68 11.78 -13.58 -14.58
C PRO A 68 10.75 -14.44 -13.83
N GLU A 69 10.99 -14.69 -12.56
CA GLU A 69 10.15 -15.45 -11.66
C GLU A 69 8.76 -14.81 -11.44
N HIS A 70 8.62 -13.50 -11.59
CA HIS A 70 7.31 -12.83 -11.57
C HIS A 70 6.35 -13.37 -12.63
N LYS A 71 6.89 -13.85 -13.76
CA LYS A 71 6.09 -14.36 -14.87
C LYS A 71 5.51 -15.75 -14.60
N THR A 72 6.06 -16.45 -13.60
CA THR A 72 5.64 -17.79 -13.20
C THR A 72 4.70 -17.81 -12.00
N VAL A 73 4.48 -16.67 -11.35
CA VAL A 73 3.50 -16.55 -10.26
C VAL A 73 2.13 -16.97 -10.75
N GLY A 74 1.47 -17.84 -9.98
CA GLY A 74 0.29 -18.63 -10.40
C GLY A 74 -0.83 -17.81 -11.03
N ASP A 75 -1.16 -18.13 -12.27
CA ASP A 75 -2.16 -17.40 -13.07
C ASP A 75 -3.58 -17.46 -12.52
N LYS A 76 -3.88 -18.48 -11.71
CA LYS A 76 -5.25 -18.79 -11.28
C LYS A 76 -5.91 -17.67 -10.46
N TYR A 77 -5.12 -16.91 -9.71
CA TYR A 77 -5.62 -15.82 -8.84
C TYR A 77 -5.06 -14.46 -9.22
N PHE A 78 -4.03 -14.46 -10.07
CA PHE A 78 -3.25 -13.29 -10.41
C PHE A 78 -4.09 -12.17 -11.04
N ASN A 79 -4.91 -12.52 -12.03
CA ASN A 79 -5.75 -11.57 -12.76
C ASN A 79 -6.92 -11.00 -11.95
N LEU A 80 -7.22 -11.56 -10.76
CA LEU A 80 -8.30 -11.08 -9.90
C LEU A 80 -7.85 -9.97 -8.94
N PHE A 81 -6.57 -9.95 -8.56
CA PHE A 81 -6.09 -9.12 -7.44
C PHE A 81 -4.81 -8.34 -7.76
N CYS A 82 -3.98 -8.85 -8.66
CA CYS A 82 -2.73 -8.22 -9.07
C CYS A 82 -2.69 -8.13 -10.60
N SER A 83 -2.13 -7.07 -11.16
CA SER A 83 -1.80 -7.04 -12.57
C SER A 83 -0.31 -7.36 -12.77
N ARG A 84 0.04 -8.01 -13.89
CA ARG A 84 1.46 -8.25 -14.22
C ARG A 84 2.25 -6.96 -14.38
N GLU A 85 1.58 -5.88 -14.75
CA GLU A 85 2.18 -4.54 -14.87
C GLU A 85 2.57 -3.96 -13.50
N SER A 86 1.97 -4.45 -12.42
CA SER A 86 2.29 -4.02 -11.05
C SER A 86 3.46 -4.77 -10.43
N MET A 87 3.92 -5.88 -11.03
CA MET A 87 4.98 -6.71 -10.46
C MET A 87 6.30 -5.99 -10.18
N PRO A 88 6.80 -5.13 -11.09
CA PRO A 88 7.99 -4.34 -10.80
C PRO A 88 7.80 -3.42 -9.60
N CYS A 89 6.58 -2.89 -9.35
CA CYS A 89 6.28 -2.07 -8.17
C CYS A 89 6.38 -2.85 -6.86
N TYR A 90 6.01 -4.14 -6.85
CA TYR A 90 6.16 -4.98 -5.66
C TYR A 90 7.62 -5.21 -5.31
N ALA A 91 8.46 -5.50 -6.31
CA ALA A 91 9.90 -5.60 -6.12
C ALA A 91 10.52 -4.26 -5.71
N ALA A 92 10.08 -3.15 -6.31
CA ALA A 92 10.52 -1.81 -5.96
C ALA A 92 10.14 -1.41 -4.52
N ARG A 93 9.01 -1.92 -3.98
CA ARG A 93 8.67 -1.73 -2.56
C ARG A 93 9.68 -2.41 -1.65
N ILE A 94 10.05 -3.63 -1.94
CA ILE A 94 11.10 -4.34 -1.17
C ILE A 94 12.44 -3.59 -1.25
N MET A 95 12.81 -3.14 -2.45
CA MET A 95 14.02 -2.32 -2.65
C MET A 95 13.96 -1.01 -1.82
N ALA A 96 12.80 -0.36 -1.78
CA ALA A 96 12.61 0.86 -1.00
C ALA A 96 12.76 0.61 0.51
N ILE A 97 12.20 -0.49 1.03
CA ILE A 97 12.36 -0.88 2.45
C ILE A 97 13.85 -1.11 2.75
N GLU A 98 14.56 -1.84 1.88
CA GLU A 98 15.99 -2.13 2.02
C GLU A 98 16.85 -0.86 1.97
N GLU A 99 16.52 0.12 1.10
CA GLU A 99 17.20 1.42 1.02
C GLU A 99 16.93 2.28 2.27
N LEU A 100 15.67 2.39 2.69
CA LEU A 100 15.25 3.31 3.73
C LEU A 100 15.69 2.92 5.14
N ARG A 101 15.87 1.64 5.44
CA ARG A 101 16.35 1.21 6.76
C ARG A 101 17.78 1.68 7.07
N GLU A 102 18.57 2.03 6.07
CA GLU A 102 19.90 2.61 6.25
C GLU A 102 19.84 4.11 6.63
N GLU A 103 18.69 4.76 6.37
CA GLU A 103 18.51 6.19 6.56
C GLU A 103 17.58 6.53 7.75
N TYR A 104 16.65 5.63 8.09
CA TYR A 104 15.56 5.90 9.05
C TYR A 104 15.35 4.74 10.02
N ASP A 105 14.95 5.06 11.25
CA ASP A 105 14.57 4.06 12.25
C ASP A 105 13.26 3.35 11.89
N PHE A 106 12.34 4.06 11.21
CA PHE A 106 11.08 3.50 10.72
C PHE A 106 10.72 4.01 9.33
N ALA A 107 10.38 3.08 8.43
CA ALA A 107 9.80 3.36 7.12
C ALA A 107 8.32 2.96 7.11
N ILE A 108 7.44 3.88 6.72
CA ILE A 108 5.98 3.73 6.74
C ILE A 108 5.48 3.68 5.30
N ASN A 109 5.02 2.52 4.85
CA ASN A 109 4.42 2.38 3.53
C ASN A 109 2.90 2.54 3.57
N PHE A 110 2.34 3.14 2.54
CA PHE A 110 0.93 2.99 2.21
C PHE A 110 0.71 2.90 0.70
N ASP A 111 -0.36 2.18 0.31
CA ASP A 111 -0.75 2.03 -1.07
C ASP A 111 -1.43 3.30 -1.60
N LEU A 112 -1.33 3.51 -2.92
CA LEU A 112 -1.85 4.72 -3.57
C LEU A 112 -3.35 4.67 -3.89
N ASP A 113 -3.97 3.51 -3.71
CA ASP A 113 -5.43 3.33 -3.75
C ASP A 113 -6.05 3.48 -2.36
N THR A 114 -5.61 4.51 -1.65
CA THR A 114 -6.05 4.84 -0.29
C THR A 114 -6.60 6.25 -0.18
N LEU A 115 -7.36 6.50 0.88
CA LEU A 115 -7.82 7.83 1.26
C LEU A 115 -7.71 8.01 2.77
N PHE A 116 -7.01 9.06 3.21
CA PHE A 116 -6.86 9.40 4.62
C PHE A 116 -8.03 10.25 5.12
N PHE A 117 -8.46 9.98 6.35
CA PHE A 117 -9.54 10.66 7.06
C PHE A 117 -9.08 11.29 8.38
N ASN A 118 -7.92 10.87 8.88
CA ASN A 118 -7.35 11.34 10.13
C ASN A 118 -5.82 11.17 10.14
N THR A 119 -5.19 11.68 11.21
CA THR A 119 -3.75 11.55 11.40
C THR A 119 -3.34 10.15 11.86
N ILE A 120 -2.14 9.71 11.45
CA ILE A 120 -1.49 8.49 11.93
C ILE A 120 -0.64 8.72 13.20
N GLU A 121 -0.50 9.96 13.65
CA GLU A 121 0.36 10.34 14.80
C GLU A 121 0.09 9.54 16.08
N PRO A 122 -1.18 9.25 16.47
CA PRO A 122 -1.42 8.42 17.66
C PRO A 122 -0.85 7.01 17.57
N LEU A 123 -0.75 6.44 16.36
CA LEU A 123 -0.09 5.15 16.15
C LEU A 123 1.43 5.29 16.36
N LEU A 124 2.02 6.33 15.78
CA LEU A 124 3.47 6.54 15.84
C LEU A 124 3.96 6.80 17.27
N GLN A 125 3.18 7.54 18.08
CA GLN A 125 3.49 7.74 19.51
C GLN A 125 3.51 6.43 20.29
N ASN A 126 2.67 5.47 19.93
CA ASN A 126 2.67 4.14 20.54
C ASN A 126 3.85 3.26 20.05
N ILE A 127 4.28 3.46 18.81
CA ILE A 127 5.43 2.73 18.22
C ILE A 127 6.76 3.18 18.85
N ASP A 128 6.90 4.44 19.25
CA ASP A 128 8.11 4.92 19.94
C ASP A 128 8.41 4.19 21.27
N ALA A 129 7.42 3.50 21.82
CA ALA A 129 7.58 2.66 23.00
C ALA A 129 7.91 1.20 22.66
N LEU A 130 8.02 0.86 21.36
CA LEU A 130 8.09 -0.50 20.85
C LEU A 130 9.44 -0.78 20.14
N ASP A 131 9.67 -2.04 19.89
CA ASP A 131 10.94 -2.60 19.42
C ASP A 131 11.16 -2.31 17.91
N PRO A 132 12.30 -1.76 17.46
CA PRO A 132 12.61 -1.51 16.05
C PRO A 132 12.73 -2.77 15.18
N ILE A 133 12.71 -3.96 15.78
CA ILE A 133 12.82 -5.24 15.09
C ILE A 133 11.53 -5.62 14.33
N GLU A 134 10.42 -4.90 14.53
CA GLU A 134 9.09 -5.39 14.19
C GLU A 134 8.52 -4.79 12.92
N VAL A 135 7.59 -5.54 12.31
CA VAL A 135 6.74 -5.10 11.20
C VAL A 135 5.32 -4.93 11.71
N TYR A 136 4.75 -3.75 11.52
CA TYR A 136 3.42 -3.41 11.99
C TYR A 136 2.45 -3.33 10.81
N GLY A 137 1.26 -3.93 10.94
CA GLY A 137 0.24 -3.85 9.90
C GLY A 137 -1.12 -4.33 10.38
N VAL A 138 -2.13 -4.09 9.56
CA VAL A 138 -3.51 -4.54 9.85
C VAL A 138 -3.68 -5.99 9.42
N SER A 139 -4.26 -6.81 10.31
CA SER A 139 -4.49 -8.22 10.06
C SER A 139 -5.45 -8.45 8.89
N GLU A 140 -5.08 -9.35 8.01
CA GLU A 140 -5.91 -9.87 6.91
C GLU A 140 -6.21 -11.37 7.07
N ARG A 141 -6.32 -11.82 8.31
CA ARG A 141 -6.42 -13.23 8.67
C ARG A 141 -7.52 -13.99 7.94
N LYS A 142 -8.68 -13.37 7.75
CA LYS A 142 -9.83 -14.00 7.09
C LYS A 142 -9.55 -14.37 5.63
N ASN A 143 -8.99 -13.45 4.87
CA ASN A 143 -8.59 -13.71 3.49
C ASN A 143 -7.44 -14.72 3.44
N ARG A 144 -6.44 -14.55 4.31
CA ARG A 144 -5.35 -15.53 4.44
C ARG A 144 -5.87 -16.95 4.62
N ASP A 145 -6.77 -17.20 5.57
CA ASP A 145 -7.28 -18.56 5.84
C ASP A 145 -8.06 -19.14 4.65
N ARG A 146 -8.72 -18.30 3.87
CA ARG A 146 -9.36 -18.68 2.62
C ARG A 146 -8.33 -19.09 1.56
N TRP A 147 -7.26 -18.32 1.41
CA TRP A 147 -6.21 -18.58 0.43
C TRP A 147 -5.39 -19.81 0.79
N VAL A 148 -4.98 -19.93 2.05
CA VAL A 148 -4.27 -21.11 2.55
C VAL A 148 -5.04 -22.40 2.25
N ARG A 149 -6.36 -22.43 2.49
CA ARG A 149 -7.21 -23.61 2.19
C ARG A 149 -7.28 -23.88 0.68
N ASN A 150 -7.33 -22.85 -0.14
CA ASN A 150 -7.48 -23.00 -1.59
C ASN A 150 -6.18 -23.42 -2.27
N LEU A 151 -5.05 -22.99 -1.73
CA LEU A 151 -3.72 -23.19 -2.32
C LEU A 151 -2.94 -24.35 -1.67
N GLY A 152 -3.33 -24.79 -0.46
CA GLY A 152 -2.61 -25.80 0.29
C GLY A 152 -1.24 -25.34 0.81
N VAL A 153 -1.05 -24.02 1.00
CA VAL A 153 0.25 -23.41 1.31
C VAL A 153 0.39 -22.98 2.76
N SER A 154 -0.21 -23.73 3.71
CA SER A 154 -0.17 -23.42 5.13
C SER A 154 1.24 -23.24 5.70
N ASP A 155 2.22 -23.91 5.12
CA ASP A 155 3.62 -23.86 5.57
C ASP A 155 4.37 -22.62 5.06
N VAL A 156 3.87 -21.99 3.99
CA VAL A 156 4.46 -20.79 3.38
C VAL A 156 3.90 -19.51 4.01
N ILE A 157 2.60 -19.50 4.31
CA ILE A 157 1.89 -18.34 4.85
C ILE A 157 1.74 -18.52 6.37
N PRO A 158 2.34 -17.66 7.17
CA PRO A 158 2.36 -17.79 8.63
C PRO A 158 0.99 -17.62 9.29
N GLY A 159 0.90 -17.95 10.56
CA GLY A 159 -0.30 -17.79 11.38
C GLY A 159 -0.76 -16.35 11.54
N ARG A 160 0.19 -15.41 11.64
CA ARG A 160 -0.09 -13.96 11.57
C ARG A 160 0.12 -13.49 10.15
N TYR A 161 -0.81 -12.72 9.64
CA TYR A 161 -0.78 -12.23 8.27
C TYR A 161 -1.38 -10.82 8.22
N ILE A 162 -0.59 -9.86 7.76
CA ILE A 162 -1.00 -8.47 7.60
C ILE A 162 -1.17 -8.12 6.13
N ASN A 163 -2.04 -7.16 5.86
CA ASN A 163 -2.11 -6.48 4.57
C ASN A 163 -1.04 -5.38 4.53
N THR A 164 -0.23 -5.37 3.48
CA THR A 164 0.89 -4.43 3.29
C THR A 164 0.49 -3.10 2.67
N GLY A 165 -0.80 -2.89 2.39
CA GLY A 165 -1.32 -1.60 1.91
C GLY A 165 -1.24 -0.46 2.93
N PHE A 166 -0.96 -0.77 4.19
CA PHE A 166 -0.39 0.11 5.20
C PHE A 166 0.46 -0.74 6.14
N ALA A 167 1.75 -0.48 6.15
CA ALA A 167 2.68 -1.19 7.01
C ALA A 167 3.82 -0.28 7.48
N ILE A 168 4.37 -0.58 8.66
CA ILE A 168 5.52 0.12 9.23
C ILE A 168 6.62 -0.90 9.44
N TYR A 169 7.80 -0.58 8.93
CA TYR A 169 9.00 -1.41 8.97
C TYR A 169 10.04 -0.74 9.85
N GLY A 170 10.46 -1.43 10.91
CA GLY A 170 11.60 -1.00 11.71
C GLY A 170 12.92 -1.24 10.97
N ALA A 171 13.94 -0.44 11.24
CA ALA A 171 15.26 -0.54 10.59
C ALA A 171 15.94 -1.91 10.81
N GLU A 172 15.62 -2.59 11.91
CA GLU A 172 16.16 -3.91 12.23
C GLU A 172 15.40 -5.09 11.59
N ALA A 173 14.41 -4.84 10.72
CA ALA A 173 13.75 -5.87 9.90
C ALA A 173 14.64 -6.27 8.71
N GLU A 174 15.89 -6.71 9.01
CA GLU A 174 16.95 -7.00 8.04
C GLU A 174 16.62 -8.17 7.09
N GLU A 175 15.69 -9.04 7.46
CA GLU A 175 15.24 -10.17 6.63
C GLU A 175 14.48 -9.75 5.37
N ILE A 176 13.95 -8.53 5.32
CA ILE A 176 13.24 -8.02 4.14
C ILE A 176 14.26 -7.48 3.15
N THR A 177 14.65 -8.30 2.18
CA THR A 177 15.66 -7.97 1.16
C THR A 177 15.20 -8.30 -0.25
N LEU A 178 15.72 -7.59 -1.24
CA LEU A 178 15.43 -7.84 -2.64
C LEU A 178 15.89 -9.22 -3.10
N ALA A 179 17.06 -9.66 -2.63
CA ALA A 179 17.60 -11.00 -2.91
C ALA A 179 16.71 -12.09 -2.29
N GLY A 180 16.25 -11.90 -1.05
CA GLY A 180 15.32 -12.80 -0.38
C GLY A 180 13.97 -12.88 -1.10
N TYR A 181 13.43 -11.75 -1.55
CA TYR A 181 12.21 -11.71 -2.34
C TYR A 181 12.35 -12.48 -3.66
N GLN A 182 13.44 -12.28 -4.39
CA GLN A 182 13.71 -13.04 -5.61
C GLN A 182 13.80 -14.56 -5.34
N GLN A 183 14.47 -14.97 -4.25
CA GLN A 183 14.54 -16.38 -3.87
C GLN A 183 13.16 -16.94 -3.52
N PHE A 184 12.35 -16.20 -2.74
CA PHE A 184 10.98 -16.57 -2.39
C PHE A 184 10.11 -16.80 -3.64
N LEU A 185 10.22 -15.93 -4.64
CA LEU A 185 9.52 -16.11 -5.92
C LEU A 185 9.93 -17.39 -6.62
N ARG A 186 11.23 -17.75 -6.64
CA ARG A 186 11.70 -19.02 -7.24
C ARG A 186 11.14 -20.24 -6.53
N ASP A 187 11.13 -20.20 -5.20
CA ASP A 187 10.76 -21.36 -4.39
C ASP A 187 9.25 -21.61 -4.34
N PHE A 188 8.43 -20.55 -4.45
CA PHE A 188 7.00 -20.61 -4.18
C PHE A 188 6.10 -20.04 -5.29
N SER A 189 6.62 -19.75 -6.48
CA SER A 189 5.92 -19.02 -7.57
C SER A 189 4.52 -19.56 -7.92
N GLU A 190 4.29 -20.87 -7.82
CA GLU A 190 2.99 -21.48 -8.12
C GLU A 190 1.96 -21.34 -6.98
N HIS A 191 2.41 -20.95 -5.81
CA HIS A 191 1.64 -20.91 -4.57
C HIS A 191 1.40 -19.49 -4.02
N ILE A 192 2.02 -18.49 -4.63
CA ILE A 192 1.95 -17.10 -4.20
C ILE A 192 0.65 -16.47 -4.71
N TYR A 193 0.03 -15.67 -3.86
CA TYR A 193 -1.18 -14.94 -4.15
C TYR A 193 -0.96 -13.43 -4.29
N CYS A 194 -0.32 -12.81 -3.29
CA CYS A 194 0.10 -11.42 -3.28
C CYS A 194 1.63 -11.42 -3.08
N PRO A 195 2.43 -11.38 -4.15
CA PRO A 195 3.84 -11.74 -4.10
C PRO A 195 4.66 -11.05 -3.02
N GLU A 196 4.58 -9.73 -2.94
CA GLU A 196 5.32 -8.94 -1.96
C GLU A 196 4.74 -9.10 -0.56
N GLN A 197 3.41 -9.07 -0.42
CA GLN A 197 2.72 -9.25 0.85
C GLN A 197 2.99 -10.64 1.43
N ASP A 198 2.91 -11.69 0.62
CA ASP A 198 3.20 -13.07 1.03
C ASP A 198 4.66 -13.20 1.47
N TYR A 199 5.60 -12.59 0.76
CA TYR A 199 7.02 -12.59 1.13
C TYR A 199 7.26 -11.91 2.48
N ILE A 200 6.77 -10.69 2.67
CA ILE A 200 6.93 -9.95 3.93
C ILE A 200 6.34 -10.76 5.09
N ASN A 201 5.14 -11.30 4.95
CA ASN A 201 4.52 -12.13 5.97
C ASN A 201 5.29 -13.43 6.22
N HIS A 202 5.92 -14.02 5.19
CA HIS A 202 6.72 -15.23 5.31
C HIS A 202 7.99 -14.99 6.11
N VAL A 203 8.75 -13.95 5.82
CA VAL A 203 10.05 -13.70 6.48
C VAL A 203 9.90 -13.08 7.86
N SER A 204 8.88 -12.25 8.08
CA SER A 204 8.70 -11.50 9.33
C SER A 204 7.86 -12.22 10.40
N GLN A 205 7.34 -13.41 10.13
CA GLN A 205 6.42 -14.26 10.92
C GLN A 205 6.21 -13.89 12.41
N GLN A 206 7.27 -14.00 13.24
CA GLN A 206 7.20 -13.78 14.68
C GLN A 206 7.33 -12.30 15.07
N ARG A 207 7.79 -11.46 14.16
CA ARG A 207 8.03 -10.03 14.36
C ARG A 207 6.86 -9.17 13.91
N ILE A 208 5.80 -9.78 13.38
CA ILE A 208 4.58 -9.06 13.00
C ILE A 208 3.81 -8.62 14.23
N ARG A 209 3.46 -7.34 14.27
CA ARG A 209 2.53 -6.74 15.24
C ARG A 209 1.29 -6.24 14.54
N GLU A 210 0.15 -6.73 14.97
CA GLU A 210 -1.14 -6.30 14.46
C GLU A 210 -1.51 -4.93 15.07
N ILE A 211 -1.88 -3.99 14.20
CA ILE A 211 -2.40 -2.67 14.58
C ILE A 211 -3.90 -2.58 14.33
N SER A 212 -4.53 -1.51 14.83
CA SER A 212 -5.97 -1.30 14.67
C SER A 212 -6.39 -1.28 13.19
N PRO A 213 -7.51 -1.94 12.82
CA PRO A 213 -8.07 -1.89 11.47
C PRO A 213 -8.38 -0.47 10.97
N ALA A 214 -8.48 0.52 11.86
CA ALA A 214 -8.68 1.90 11.48
C ALA A 214 -7.56 2.45 10.58
N TYR A 215 -6.35 1.92 10.68
CA TYR A 215 -5.19 2.38 9.89
C TYR A 215 -5.09 1.77 8.49
N ASN A 216 -5.89 0.74 8.21
CA ASN A 216 -5.99 0.13 6.88
C ASN A 216 -7.37 -0.52 6.74
N LEU A 217 -8.41 0.32 6.69
CA LEU A 217 -9.79 -0.19 6.61
C LEU A 217 -10.07 -0.73 5.21
N MET A 218 -10.21 -2.04 5.12
CA MET A 218 -10.55 -2.76 3.89
C MET A 218 -12.03 -3.12 3.86
N PHE A 219 -12.72 -2.98 2.71
CA PHE A 219 -14.16 -3.29 2.59
C PHE A 219 -14.52 -4.78 2.74
N THR A 220 -13.53 -5.65 2.72
CA THR A 220 -13.73 -7.08 3.00
C THR A 220 -13.91 -7.38 4.48
N ASP A 221 -13.73 -6.40 5.35
CA ASP A 221 -13.86 -6.56 6.80
C ASP A 221 -15.34 -6.45 7.21
N GLU A 222 -15.88 -7.45 7.90
CA GLU A 222 -17.29 -7.47 8.33
C GLU A 222 -17.65 -6.33 9.30
N ASN A 223 -16.64 -5.71 9.91
CA ASN A 223 -16.81 -4.66 10.90
C ASN A 223 -16.58 -3.23 10.37
N TYR A 224 -16.37 -3.06 9.05
CA TYR A 224 -15.98 -1.74 8.50
C TYR A 224 -16.97 -0.61 8.82
N THR A 225 -18.26 -0.90 8.98
CA THR A 225 -19.27 0.10 9.34
C THR A 225 -19.19 0.59 10.78
N ARG A 226 -18.43 -0.10 11.64
CA ARG A 226 -18.29 0.21 13.07
C ARG A 226 -16.97 0.89 13.42
N ILE A 227 -16.07 1.00 12.44
CA ILE A 227 -14.73 1.56 12.64
C ILE A 227 -14.70 2.96 12.04
N SER A 228 -14.27 3.96 12.84
CA SER A 228 -13.92 5.27 12.32
C SER A 228 -12.53 5.18 11.69
N PRO A 229 -12.39 5.25 10.36
CA PRO A 229 -11.11 5.03 9.72
C PRO A 229 -10.14 6.19 9.90
N VAL A 230 -8.87 5.86 10.06
CA VAL A 230 -7.76 6.77 9.81
C VAL A 230 -7.44 6.77 8.31
N MET A 231 -7.43 5.58 7.71
CA MET A 231 -7.23 5.38 6.27
C MET A 231 -8.17 4.29 5.75
N VAL A 232 -8.75 4.52 4.58
CA VAL A 232 -9.52 3.53 3.81
C VAL A 232 -8.68 3.06 2.63
N HIS A 233 -8.63 1.76 2.42
CA HIS A 233 -7.90 1.11 1.33
C HIS A 233 -8.89 0.45 0.36
N PHE A 234 -8.89 0.92 -0.88
CA PHE A 234 -9.74 0.42 -1.97
C PHE A 234 -9.10 -0.79 -2.65
N ILE A 235 -9.04 -1.91 -1.92
CA ILE A 235 -8.37 -3.14 -2.36
C ILE A 235 -8.99 -3.79 -3.60
N SER A 236 -8.23 -4.66 -4.27
CA SER A 236 -8.72 -5.50 -5.37
C SER A 236 -9.25 -4.69 -6.56
N SER A 237 -10.29 -5.17 -7.24
CA SER A 237 -10.96 -4.50 -8.36
C SER A 237 -11.89 -3.36 -7.94
N MET A 238 -12.11 -3.17 -6.64
CA MET A 238 -13.00 -2.12 -6.09
C MET A 238 -12.29 -0.77 -6.05
N LYS A 239 -12.04 -0.18 -7.21
CA LYS A 239 -11.40 1.12 -7.32
C LYS A 239 -12.45 2.22 -7.53
N PRO A 240 -12.39 3.34 -6.79
CA PRO A 240 -13.37 4.42 -6.90
C PRO A 240 -13.32 5.15 -8.26
N TRP A 241 -12.29 4.91 -9.06
CA TRP A 241 -12.14 5.41 -10.44
C TRP A 241 -12.44 4.36 -11.52
N ALA A 242 -12.71 3.10 -11.15
CA ALA A 242 -13.14 2.08 -12.10
C ALA A 242 -14.66 2.09 -12.26
N ASP A 243 -15.15 1.53 -13.39
CA ASP A 243 -16.58 1.33 -13.62
C ASP A 243 -17.11 0.09 -12.84
N THR A 244 -16.62 -0.09 -11.61
CA THR A 244 -17.04 -1.16 -10.71
C THR A 244 -18.03 -0.59 -9.69
N TYR A 245 -19.14 -1.30 -9.47
CA TYR A 245 -20.09 -0.92 -8.43
C TYR A 245 -19.50 -1.22 -7.06
N PRO A 246 -19.61 -0.30 -6.11
CA PRO A 246 -19.23 -0.57 -4.74
C PRO A 246 -20.07 -1.71 -4.17
N VAL A 247 -19.48 -2.54 -3.30
CA VAL A 247 -20.24 -3.43 -2.42
C VAL A 247 -21.14 -2.61 -1.50
N ASP A 248 -22.21 -3.20 -1.03
CA ASP A 248 -23.15 -2.55 -0.10
C ASP A 248 -22.40 -1.75 0.97
N ASN A 249 -22.79 -0.48 1.13
CA ASN A 249 -22.22 0.51 2.05
C ASN A 249 -20.83 1.09 1.72
N ALA A 250 -20.16 0.69 0.64
CA ALA A 250 -18.92 1.35 0.18
C ALA A 250 -19.20 2.72 -0.47
N ASP A 251 -20.45 3.02 -0.83
CA ASP A 251 -20.90 4.26 -1.50
C ASP A 251 -20.41 5.52 -0.80
N PHE A 252 -20.47 5.55 0.54
CA PHE A 252 -19.98 6.68 1.32
C PHE A 252 -18.49 6.96 1.05
N TYR A 253 -17.63 5.95 1.07
CA TYR A 253 -16.19 6.14 0.87
C TYR A 253 -15.83 6.40 -0.59
N PHE A 254 -16.56 5.83 -1.54
CA PHE A 254 -16.44 6.15 -2.96
C PHE A 254 -16.84 7.60 -3.23
N HIS A 255 -17.91 8.08 -2.62
CA HIS A 255 -18.30 9.49 -2.69
C HIS A 255 -17.21 10.39 -2.09
N ARG A 256 -16.66 10.06 -0.91
CA ARG A 256 -15.57 10.81 -0.27
C ARG A 256 -14.32 10.86 -1.14
N TYR A 257 -13.98 9.76 -1.83
CA TYR A 257 -12.87 9.74 -2.78
C TYR A 257 -13.12 10.72 -3.94
N ARG A 258 -14.33 10.73 -4.51
CA ARG A 258 -14.70 11.67 -5.59
C ARG A 258 -14.63 13.12 -5.12
N VAL A 259 -15.07 13.41 -3.91
CA VAL A 259 -14.91 14.75 -3.31
C VAL A 259 -13.44 15.12 -3.17
N ALA A 260 -12.57 14.19 -2.78
CA ALA A 260 -11.13 14.42 -2.74
C ALA A 260 -10.55 14.71 -4.15
N CYS A 261 -11.01 14.00 -5.19
CA CYS A 261 -10.65 14.28 -6.57
C CYS A 261 -11.00 15.70 -7.00
N GLU A 262 -12.15 16.24 -6.59
CA GLU A 262 -12.54 17.62 -6.92
C GLU A 262 -11.52 18.65 -6.38
N SER A 263 -10.97 18.43 -5.19
CA SER A 263 -9.99 19.36 -4.58
C SER A 263 -8.65 19.41 -5.32
N VAL A 264 -8.31 18.37 -6.06
CA VAL A 264 -7.05 18.25 -6.84
C VAL A 264 -7.30 18.16 -8.34
N ARG A 265 -8.51 18.40 -8.80
CA ARG A 265 -8.96 18.30 -10.21
C ARG A 265 -8.01 18.92 -11.23
N PRO A 266 -7.40 20.10 -11.01
CA PRO A 266 -6.48 20.71 -11.98
C PRO A 266 -5.26 19.86 -12.32
N TYR A 267 -4.87 18.96 -11.41
CA TYR A 267 -3.69 18.10 -11.56
C TYR A 267 -4.00 16.72 -12.12
N LEU A 268 -5.27 16.33 -12.16
CA LEU A 268 -5.70 15.01 -12.63
C LEU A 268 -5.79 14.97 -14.18
N SER A 269 -5.57 13.79 -14.76
CA SER A 269 -5.78 13.59 -16.19
C SER A 269 -7.24 13.77 -16.58
N GLN A 270 -7.52 14.13 -17.85
CA GLN A 270 -8.89 14.26 -18.34
C GLN A 270 -9.67 12.95 -18.23
N LYS A 271 -9.00 11.82 -18.52
CA LYS A 271 -9.59 10.47 -18.38
C LYS A 271 -10.02 10.21 -16.94
N PHE A 272 -9.14 10.43 -15.97
CA PHE A 272 -9.41 10.20 -14.56
C PHE A 272 -10.51 11.14 -14.03
N ASN A 273 -10.47 12.40 -14.40
CA ASN A 273 -11.52 13.37 -14.09
C ASN A 273 -12.90 12.93 -14.61
N SER A 274 -12.98 12.35 -15.81
CA SER A 274 -14.25 11.85 -16.35
C SER A 274 -14.77 10.62 -15.60
N GLN A 275 -13.89 9.78 -15.08
CA GLN A 275 -14.23 8.58 -14.30
C GLN A 275 -14.67 8.91 -12.88
N THR A 276 -14.12 9.95 -12.27
CA THR A 276 -14.35 10.32 -10.86
C THR A 276 -15.34 11.49 -10.69
N SER A 277 -15.93 11.99 -11.75
CA SER A 277 -16.88 13.11 -11.71
C SER A 277 -18.11 12.80 -10.83
N LEU A 278 -18.46 13.72 -9.92
CA LEU A 278 -19.66 13.63 -9.08
C LEU A 278 -20.95 13.59 -9.90
N ALA A 279 -20.96 14.14 -11.13
CA ALA A 279 -22.11 14.08 -12.03
C ALA A 279 -22.51 12.66 -12.47
N ARG A 280 -21.62 11.67 -12.31
CA ARG A 280 -21.93 10.24 -12.58
C ARG A 280 -22.64 9.56 -11.42
N SER A 281 -22.56 10.08 -10.20
CA SER A 281 -23.37 9.62 -9.08
C SER A 281 -24.77 10.20 -9.24
N GLY A 282 -25.72 9.41 -9.73
CA GLY A 282 -27.13 9.80 -9.84
C GLY A 282 -27.77 9.98 -8.44
N PHE A 283 -27.21 10.88 -7.61
CA PHE A 283 -27.72 11.36 -6.34
C PHE A 283 -28.10 12.82 -6.46
#